data_394e8e784820a5ddd490743cef2d739e
#
_entry.id   394e8e784820a5ddd490743cef2d739e
#
_cell.length_a   1.000
_cell.length_b   1.000
_cell.length_c   1.000
_cell.angle_alpha   90.00
_cell.angle_beta   90.00
_cell.angle_gamma   90.00
#
_symmetry.space_group_name_H-M   'P 1'
#
loop_
_entity.id
_entity.type
_entity.pdbx_description
1 polymer ?
#
loop_
_entity_poly.entity_id
_entity_poly.type
_entity_poly.pdbx_seq_one_letter_code
_entity_poly.pdbx_strand_id
1 'polypeptide(L)'
;MGIIIIVLPKPEDAKKIRKILIQHGFENTVACTTAAQALIEVNKHPAGLVISGYKLSDMYYRELADSLPKFFEMLLIGSANVVSSAG
;
A
#
# COMPACT_ATOMS: atom_id res chain seq x y z
N MET A 1 -1.77 15.66 7.56
CA MET A 1 -2.31 14.41 7.07
C MET A 1 -1.19 13.51 6.55
N GLY A 2 -1.27 12.22 6.83
CA GLY A 2 -0.23 11.29 6.45
C GLY A 2 -0.25 10.93 4.97
N ILE A 3 0.82 10.33 4.50
CA ILE A 3 0.92 9.84 3.14
C ILE A 3 0.17 8.50 3.00
N ILE A 4 -0.34 8.22 1.81
CA ILE A 4 -0.86 6.91 1.47
C ILE A 4 0.10 6.26 0.48
N ILE A 5 0.66 5.12 0.87
CA ILE A 5 1.61 4.37 0.04
C ILE A 5 0.93 3.10 -0.44
N ILE A 6 0.85 2.93 -1.74
CA ILE A 6 0.23 1.76 -2.36
C ILE A 6 1.33 0.83 -2.81
N VAL A 7 1.30 -0.43 -2.36
CA VAL A 7 2.31 -1.42 -2.70
C VAL A 7 1.63 -2.64 -3.30
N LEU A 8 1.72 -2.79 -4.59
CA LEU A 8 1.16 -3.94 -5.30
C LEU A 8 2.16 -4.41 -6.34
N PRO A 9 2.30 -5.73 -6.55
CA PRO A 9 3.31 -6.26 -7.47
C PRO A 9 3.07 -5.86 -8.92
N LYS A 10 1.82 -5.61 -9.29
CA LYS A 10 1.49 -5.16 -10.64
C LYS A 10 1.35 -3.64 -10.66
N PRO A 11 2.15 -2.93 -11.46
CA PRO A 11 2.06 -1.47 -11.51
C PRO A 11 0.70 -0.98 -11.97
N GLU A 12 0.01 -1.74 -12.81
CA GLU A 12 -1.33 -1.37 -13.27
C GLU A 12 -2.33 -1.28 -12.13
N ASP A 13 -2.28 -2.25 -11.22
CA ASP A 13 -3.18 -2.28 -10.07
C ASP A 13 -2.88 -1.14 -9.11
N ALA A 14 -1.61 -0.87 -8.86
CA ALA A 14 -1.21 0.22 -8.00
C ALA A 14 -1.67 1.57 -8.56
N LYS A 15 -1.53 1.75 -9.87
CA LYS A 15 -1.96 2.98 -10.54
C LYS A 15 -3.48 3.16 -10.48
N LYS A 16 -4.24 2.08 -10.61
CA LYS A 16 -5.70 2.14 -10.51
C LYS A 16 -6.14 2.64 -9.15
N ILE A 17 -5.58 2.07 -8.10
CA ILE A 17 -5.93 2.45 -6.74
C ILE A 17 -5.51 3.88 -6.47
N ARG A 18 -4.33 4.27 -6.90
CA ARG A 18 -3.86 5.65 -6.75
C ARG A 18 -4.81 6.63 -7.44
N LYS A 19 -5.24 6.30 -8.65
CA LYS A 19 -6.17 7.16 -9.39
C LYS A 19 -7.50 7.31 -8.67
N ILE A 20 -8.03 6.22 -8.12
CA ILE A 20 -9.28 6.26 -7.35
C ILE A 20 -9.12 7.16 -6.12
N LEU A 21 -8.03 7.02 -5.40
CA LEU A 21 -7.77 7.83 -4.22
C LEU A 21 -7.66 9.31 -4.55
N ILE A 22 -6.98 9.64 -5.63
CA ILE A 22 -6.84 11.03 -6.07
C ILE A 22 -8.21 11.61 -6.43
N GLN A 23 -9.05 10.83 -7.10
CA GLN A 23 -10.40 11.27 -7.45
C GLN A 23 -11.27 11.55 -6.23
N HIS A 24 -10.97 10.91 -5.12
CA HIS A 24 -11.69 11.12 -3.86
C HIS A 24 -11.01 12.13 -2.94
N GLY A 25 -10.03 12.86 -3.42
CA GLY A 25 -9.40 13.92 -2.65
C GLY A 25 -8.14 13.53 -1.89
N PHE A 26 -7.70 12.27 -2.00
CA PHE A 26 -6.47 11.81 -1.36
C PHE A 26 -5.28 11.99 -2.28
N GLU A 27 -4.80 13.21 -2.39
CA GLU A 27 -3.77 13.56 -3.36
C GLU A 27 -2.35 13.13 -2.94
N ASN A 28 -2.12 13.01 -1.64
CA ASN A 28 -0.80 12.64 -1.13
C ASN A 28 -0.63 11.12 -1.16
N THR A 29 -0.50 10.56 -2.35
CA THR A 29 -0.39 9.12 -2.57
C THR A 29 0.80 8.78 -3.45
N VAL A 30 1.42 7.63 -3.18
CA VAL A 30 2.54 7.11 -3.97
C VAL A 30 2.25 5.65 -4.31
N ALA A 31 2.52 5.26 -5.54
CA ALA A 31 2.37 3.88 -5.98
C ALA A 31 3.74 3.22 -6.10
N CYS A 32 3.89 2.06 -5.47
CA CYS A 32 5.11 1.27 -5.49
C CYS A 32 4.80 -0.15 -5.94
N THR A 33 5.79 -0.83 -6.48
CA THR A 33 5.65 -2.22 -6.91
C THR A 33 6.44 -3.20 -6.05
N THR A 34 7.30 -2.69 -5.17
CA THR A 34 8.07 -3.53 -4.24
C THR A 34 7.97 -2.96 -2.82
N ALA A 35 8.14 -3.84 -1.84
CA ALA A 35 8.16 -3.41 -0.44
C ALA A 35 9.38 -2.52 -0.15
N ALA A 36 10.51 -2.78 -0.79
CA ALA A 36 11.69 -1.95 -0.63
C ALA A 36 11.41 -0.50 -1.01
N GLN A 37 10.72 -0.27 -2.12
CA GLN A 37 10.32 1.09 -2.53
C GLN A 37 9.38 1.72 -1.50
N ALA A 38 8.43 0.93 -1.00
CA ALA A 38 7.49 1.41 0.00
C ALA A 38 8.20 1.85 1.27
N LEU A 39 9.18 1.08 1.73
CA LEU A 39 9.93 1.42 2.94
C LEU A 39 10.75 2.70 2.77
N ILE A 40 11.27 2.95 1.57
CA ILE A 40 11.95 4.21 1.29
C ILE A 40 10.98 5.38 1.47
N GLU A 41 9.77 5.25 0.95
CA GLU A 41 8.76 6.29 1.10
C GLU A 41 8.31 6.44 2.55
N VAL A 42 8.12 5.33 3.26
CA VAL A 42 7.76 5.34 4.68
C VAL A 42 8.76 6.16 5.49
N ASN A 43 10.04 5.99 5.21
CA ASN A 43 11.10 6.68 5.97
C ASN A 43 11.16 8.18 5.69
N LYS A 44 10.47 8.66 4.68
CA LYS A 44 10.41 10.09 4.36
C LYS A 44 9.27 10.82 5.08
N HIS A 45 8.40 10.09 5.74
CA HIS A 45 7.19 10.65 6.35
C HIS A 45 7.04 10.20 7.79
N PRO A 46 6.48 11.04 8.67
CA PRO A 46 6.29 10.68 10.08
C PRO A 46 5.14 9.73 10.34
N ALA A 47 4.14 9.70 9.46
CA ALA A 47 2.95 8.89 9.64
C ALA A 47 2.26 8.66 8.30
N GLY A 48 1.44 7.64 8.23
CA GLY A 48 0.69 7.37 7.01
C GLY A 48 0.00 6.03 7.00
N LEU A 49 -0.46 5.66 5.82
CA LEU A 49 -1.15 4.40 5.58
C LEU A 49 -0.45 3.66 4.44
N VAL A 50 -0.23 2.37 4.62
CA VAL A 50 0.29 1.50 3.56
C VAL A 50 -0.84 0.59 3.10
N ILE A 51 -1.18 0.66 1.82
CA ILE A 51 -2.14 -0.25 1.21
C ILE A 51 -1.35 -1.30 0.47
N SER A 52 -1.42 -2.55 0.92
CA SER A 52 -0.56 -3.62 0.41
C SER A 52 -1.37 -4.85 0.01
N GLY A 53 -0.87 -5.58 -0.98
CA GLY A 53 -1.34 -6.92 -1.24
C GLY A 53 -0.75 -7.90 -0.23
N TYR A 54 -1.27 -9.11 -0.20
CA TYR A 54 -0.80 -10.14 0.72
C TYR A 54 0.60 -10.62 0.38
N LYS A 55 0.90 -10.74 -0.91
CA LYS A 55 2.20 -11.20 -1.38
C LYS A 55 2.79 -10.17 -2.33
N LEU A 56 3.96 -9.67 -1.98
CA LEU A 56 4.70 -8.73 -2.81
C LEU A 56 5.83 -9.47 -3.52
N SER A 57 6.46 -8.83 -4.50
CA SER A 57 7.52 -9.49 -5.27
C SER A 57 8.76 -9.79 -4.43
N ASP A 58 9.05 -9.00 -3.43
CA ASP A 58 10.25 -9.11 -2.61
C ASP A 58 10.00 -9.60 -1.18
N MET A 59 8.74 -9.57 -0.69
CA MET A 59 8.41 -10.10 0.64
C MET A 59 6.89 -10.25 0.81
N TYR A 60 6.48 -10.92 1.89
CA TYR A 60 5.08 -10.98 2.27
C TYR A 60 4.69 -9.76 3.08
N TYR A 61 3.38 -9.48 3.12
CA TYR A 61 2.86 -8.31 3.83
C TYR A 61 3.29 -8.27 5.30
N ARG A 62 3.46 -9.42 5.95
CA ARG A 62 3.85 -9.48 7.35
C ARG A 62 5.22 -8.87 7.60
N GLU A 63 6.16 -9.15 6.71
CA GLU A 63 7.52 -8.60 6.82
C GLU A 63 7.48 -7.08 6.62
N LEU A 64 6.67 -6.62 5.68
CA LEU A 64 6.51 -5.20 5.48
C LEU A 64 5.86 -4.54 6.69
N ALA A 65 4.80 -5.15 7.24
CA ALA A 65 4.11 -4.62 8.41
C ALA A 65 5.05 -4.51 9.62
N ASP A 66 5.89 -5.53 9.83
CA ASP A 66 6.85 -5.53 10.92
C ASP A 66 7.92 -4.45 10.78
N SER A 67 8.14 -3.97 9.56
CA SER A 67 9.12 -2.93 9.27
C SER A 67 8.55 -1.52 9.36
N LEU A 68 7.25 -1.38 9.55
CA LEU A 68 6.61 -0.07 9.58
C LEU A 68 6.82 0.62 10.93
N PRO A 69 7.06 1.94 10.92
CA PRO A 69 7.11 2.71 12.15
C PRO A 69 5.75 2.76 12.86
N LYS A 70 5.78 3.19 14.11
CA LYS A 70 4.62 3.19 15.00
C LYS A 70 3.38 3.92 14.46
N PHE A 71 3.58 4.99 13.71
CA PHE A 71 2.47 5.81 13.23
C PHE A 71 2.03 5.48 11.80
N PHE A 72 2.46 4.34 11.29
CA PHE A 72 1.97 3.82 10.02
C PHE A 72 1.04 2.65 10.27
N GLU A 73 -0.07 2.62 9.55
CA GLU A 73 -1.00 1.51 9.57
C GLU A 73 -0.98 0.81 8.22
N MET A 74 -1.38 -0.45 8.19
CA MET A 74 -1.45 -1.21 6.96
C MET A 74 -2.87 -1.66 6.68
N LEU A 75 -3.30 -1.46 5.45
CA LEU A 75 -4.55 -1.99 4.93
C LEU A 75 -4.23 -3.04 3.88
N LEU A 76 -4.77 -4.24 4.05
CA LEU A 76 -4.53 -5.33 3.11
C LEU A 76 -5.64 -5.38 2.07
N ILE A 77 -5.24 -5.55 0.82
CA ILE A 77 -6.17 -5.72 -0.29
C ILE A 77 -6.00 -7.11 -0.87
N GLY A 78 -7.07 -7.89 -0.88
CA GLY A 78 -7.09 -9.15 -1.57
C GLY A 78 -7.44 -8.98 -3.04
N SER A 79 -7.44 -10.09 -3.77
CA SER A 79 -7.92 -10.07 -5.14
C SER A 79 -9.44 -9.85 -5.14
N ALA A 80 -9.97 -9.46 -6.29
CA ALA A 80 -11.41 -9.26 -6.42
C ALA A 80 -12.20 -10.51 -6.07
N ASN A 81 -11.67 -11.68 -6.38
CA ASN A 81 -12.33 -12.93 -6.05
C ASN A 81 -12.39 -13.19 -4.56
N VAL A 82 -11.34 -12.84 -3.85
CA VAL A 82 -11.28 -12.99 -2.41
C VAL A 82 -12.31 -12.08 -1.75
N VAL A 83 -12.41 -10.87 -2.22
CA VAL A 83 -13.36 -9.91 -1.67
C VAL A 83 -14.79 -10.42 -1.78
N SER A 84 -15.15 -10.97 -2.92
CA SER A 84 -16.51 -11.46 -3.13
C SER A 84 -16.81 -12.65 -2.23
N SER A 85 -15.85 -13.50 -1.97
CA SER A 85 -16.06 -14.68 -1.13
C SER A 85 -16.10 -14.34 0.35
N ALA A 86 -15.48 -13.25 0.75
CA ALA A 86 -15.49 -12.84 2.14
C ALA A 86 -16.80 -12.21 2.57
N GLY A 87 -17.59 -11.84 1.61
CA GLY A 87 -18.89 -11.24 1.89
C GLY A 87 -19.82 -12.11 2.68
#